data_150c16a954ef6699e095a500f537720a
#
_entry.id   150c16a954ef6699e095a500f537720a
#
_cell.length_a   1.000
_cell.length_b   1.000
_cell.length_c   1.000
_cell.angle_alpha   90.00
_cell.angle_beta   90.00
_cell.angle_gamma   90.00
#
_symmetry.space_group_name_H-M   'P 1'
#
loop_
_entity.id
_entity.type
_entity.pdbx_description
1 polymer ?
#
loop_
_entity_poly.entity_id
_entity_poly.type
_entity_poly.pdbx_seq_one_letter_code
_entity_poly.pdbx_strand_id
1 'polypeptide(L)'
;MTTLEASYARCRELNKAYGTTYYASTFLLPRARRPHVHALYGFCRYADDIVDDLGPVPVAERAAALADFGARFTADLAAGDSDDLVLKAVVDTVLRFDIDVECFDRFLRSMTMDLTVATYETFDDLMLYMDGSAAVIGEMMLPILEPSDLGLARPPARDLGVAFQLTNFLRDVGEDLDRGRVYLPQEDQIGRAHV
;
A
#
# COMPACT_ATOMS: atom_id res chain seq x y z
N MET A 1 -1.01 24.49 12.42
CA MET A 1 0.19 23.71 12.04
C MET A 1 0.07 22.32 12.62
N THR A 2 0.12 21.33 11.80
CA THR A 2 0.12 19.91 12.19
C THR A 2 1.45 19.58 12.84
N THR A 3 1.43 19.02 14.06
CA THR A 3 2.66 18.57 14.72
C THR A 3 3.04 17.18 14.24
N LEU A 4 4.33 16.86 14.24
CA LEU A 4 4.80 15.53 13.86
C LEU A 4 4.23 14.43 14.78
N GLU A 5 4.11 14.72 16.07
CA GLU A 5 3.52 13.80 17.05
C GLU A 5 2.04 13.50 16.73
N ALA A 6 1.24 14.53 16.41
CA ALA A 6 -0.15 14.36 16.00
C ALA A 6 -0.29 13.53 14.71
N SER A 7 0.63 13.73 13.77
CA SER A 7 0.67 12.96 12.52
C SER A 7 0.96 11.47 12.77
N TYR A 8 1.97 11.14 13.56
CA TYR A 8 2.24 9.74 13.94
C TYR A 8 1.08 9.12 14.74
N ALA A 9 0.44 9.90 15.63
CA ALA A 9 -0.73 9.43 16.36
C ALA A 9 -1.88 9.09 15.40
N ARG A 10 -2.13 9.94 14.38
CA ARG A 10 -3.15 9.70 13.36
C ARG A 10 -2.86 8.45 12.54
N CYS A 11 -1.63 8.26 12.07
CA CYS A 11 -1.24 7.04 11.35
C CYS A 11 -1.44 5.77 12.21
N ARG A 12 -1.12 5.85 13.50
CA ARG A 12 -1.37 4.75 14.44
C ARG A 12 -2.87 4.46 14.61
N GLU A 13 -3.72 5.48 14.68
CA GLU A 13 -5.17 5.31 14.76
C GLU A 13 -5.72 4.61 13.51
N LEU A 14 -5.29 5.03 12.32
CA LEU A 14 -5.65 4.39 11.07
C LEU A 14 -5.24 2.90 11.05
N ASN A 15 -4.00 2.59 11.39
CA ASN A 15 -3.54 1.21 11.45
C ASN A 15 -4.31 0.39 12.49
N LYS A 16 -4.63 0.97 13.66
CA LYS A 16 -5.44 0.28 14.69
C LYS A 16 -6.86 0.02 14.23
N ALA A 17 -7.48 0.97 13.52
CA ALA A 17 -8.88 0.88 13.10
C ALA A 17 -9.08 -0.11 11.95
N TYR A 18 -8.17 -0.12 10.98
CA TYR A 18 -8.35 -0.85 9.71
C TYR A 18 -7.36 -2.01 9.53
N GLY A 19 -6.17 -1.93 10.14
CA GLY A 19 -5.08 -2.90 9.96
C GLY A 19 -5.00 -3.97 11.04
N THR A 20 -6.07 -4.34 11.69
CA THR A 20 -6.16 -5.26 12.84
C THR A 20 -4.96 -6.18 13.09
N THR A 21 -4.69 -7.13 12.16
CA THR A 21 -3.56 -8.06 12.24
C THR A 21 -2.21 -7.36 12.09
N TYR A 22 -2.10 -6.41 11.16
CA TYR A 22 -0.88 -5.62 10.96
C TYR A 22 -0.58 -4.76 12.19
N TYR A 23 -1.61 -4.12 12.79
CA TYR A 23 -1.42 -3.38 14.02
C TYR A 23 -0.93 -4.26 15.16
N ALA A 24 -1.51 -5.44 15.35
CA ALA A 24 -1.07 -6.39 16.36
C ALA A 24 0.38 -6.85 16.13
N SER A 25 0.79 -7.11 14.89
CA SER A 25 2.14 -7.52 14.55
C SER A 25 3.20 -6.45 14.87
N THR A 26 2.84 -5.16 14.85
CA THR A 26 3.78 -4.08 15.22
C THR A 26 4.29 -4.20 16.65
N PHE A 27 3.56 -4.85 17.56
CA PHE A 27 4.02 -5.07 18.94
C PHE A 27 5.26 -5.98 19.02
N LEU A 28 5.54 -6.76 18.00
CA LEU A 28 6.76 -7.56 17.89
C LEU A 28 8.00 -6.69 17.55
N LEU A 29 7.79 -5.49 17.04
CA LEU A 29 8.86 -4.57 16.67
C LEU A 29 9.34 -3.74 17.86
N PRO A 30 10.60 -3.27 17.86
CA PRO A 30 11.10 -2.29 18.80
C PRO A 30 10.20 -1.04 18.83
N ARG A 31 9.97 -0.48 20.02
CA ARG A 31 9.05 0.66 20.20
C ARG A 31 9.36 1.84 19.29
N ALA A 32 10.65 2.10 19.05
CA ALA A 32 11.10 3.22 18.22
C ALA A 32 10.74 3.06 16.73
N ARG A 33 10.47 1.85 16.25
CA ARG A 33 10.17 1.57 14.83
C ARG A 33 8.68 1.58 14.52
N ARG A 34 7.83 1.31 15.52
CA ARG A 34 6.38 1.20 15.36
C ARG A 34 5.74 2.42 14.71
N PRO A 35 6.08 3.68 15.10
CA PRO A 35 5.47 4.86 14.49
C PRO A 35 5.71 4.92 12.97
N HIS A 36 6.89 4.51 12.52
CA HIS A 36 7.27 4.54 11.10
C HIS A 36 6.51 3.48 10.28
N VAL A 37 6.28 2.30 10.86
CA VAL A 37 5.40 1.28 10.23
C VAL A 37 3.96 1.80 10.16
N HIS A 38 3.48 2.49 11.19
CA HIS A 38 2.16 3.11 11.15
C HIS A 38 2.08 4.22 10.09
N ALA A 39 3.16 4.98 9.85
CA ALA A 39 3.21 6.00 8.81
C ALA A 39 3.06 5.39 7.41
N LEU A 40 3.82 4.32 7.10
CA LEU A 40 3.66 3.60 5.83
C LEU A 40 2.25 3.04 5.65
N TYR A 41 1.69 2.43 6.71
CA TYR A 41 0.30 1.98 6.67
C TYR A 41 -0.67 3.14 6.40
N GLY A 42 -0.45 4.30 7.04
CA GLY A 42 -1.26 5.50 6.83
C GLY A 42 -1.25 5.98 5.38
N PHE A 43 -0.09 5.95 4.72
CA PHE A 43 0.04 6.29 3.30
C PHE A 43 -0.78 5.35 2.42
N CYS A 44 -0.58 4.03 2.59
CA CYS A 44 -1.31 3.03 1.82
C CYS A 44 -2.82 3.15 2.04
N ARG A 45 -3.25 3.26 3.30
CA ARG A 45 -4.67 3.40 3.64
C ARG A 45 -5.32 4.65 3.05
N TYR A 46 -4.58 5.76 2.99
CA TYR A 46 -5.09 7.00 2.38
C TYR A 46 -5.34 6.83 0.88
N ALA A 47 -4.42 6.17 0.17
CA ALA A 47 -4.60 5.85 -1.24
C ALA A 47 -5.75 4.85 -1.46
N ASP A 48 -5.85 3.80 -0.63
CA ASP A 48 -6.94 2.82 -0.68
C ASP A 48 -8.30 3.51 -0.49
N ASP A 49 -8.43 4.42 0.49
CA ASP A 49 -9.67 5.16 0.74
C ASP A 49 -10.12 5.98 -0.49
N ILE A 50 -9.18 6.53 -1.27
CA ILE A 50 -9.49 7.23 -2.52
C ILE A 50 -10.00 6.26 -3.60
N VAL A 51 -9.38 5.08 -3.70
CA VAL A 51 -9.69 4.08 -4.74
C VAL A 51 -10.97 3.33 -4.43
N ASP A 52 -11.19 2.98 -3.17
CA ASP A 52 -12.30 2.14 -2.71
C ASP A 52 -13.57 2.91 -2.36
N ASP A 53 -13.60 4.24 -2.57
CA ASP A 53 -14.83 5.00 -2.38
C ASP A 53 -15.92 4.52 -3.34
N LEU A 54 -16.83 3.69 -2.82
CA LEU A 54 -17.99 3.16 -3.54
C LEU A 54 -19.15 4.16 -3.61
N GLY A 55 -18.93 5.41 -3.17
CA GLY A 55 -19.89 6.51 -3.31
C GLY A 55 -20.11 6.90 -4.78
N PRO A 56 -20.94 7.92 -5.03
CA PRO A 56 -21.28 8.36 -6.38
C PRO A 56 -20.13 9.10 -7.08
N VAL A 57 -18.89 9.01 -6.56
CA VAL A 57 -17.72 9.70 -7.12
C VAL A 57 -17.25 9.00 -8.40
N PRO A 58 -17.23 9.70 -9.55
CA PRO A 58 -16.77 9.12 -10.81
C PRO A 58 -15.32 8.63 -10.75
N VAL A 59 -15.00 7.56 -11.51
CA VAL A 59 -13.63 7.02 -11.60
C VAL A 59 -12.61 8.09 -11.97
N ALA A 60 -12.95 9.01 -12.89
CA ALA A 60 -12.07 10.09 -13.29
C ALA A 60 -11.72 11.05 -12.15
N GLU A 61 -12.66 11.33 -11.24
CA GLU A 61 -12.42 12.19 -10.07
C GLU A 61 -11.56 11.45 -9.03
N ARG A 62 -11.77 10.15 -8.83
CA ARG A 62 -10.91 9.33 -7.97
C ARG A 62 -9.49 9.24 -8.52
N ALA A 63 -9.34 9.07 -9.83
CA ALA A 63 -8.03 9.08 -10.49
C ALA A 63 -7.32 10.43 -10.32
N ALA A 64 -8.03 11.54 -10.47
CA ALA A 64 -7.49 12.88 -10.23
C ALA A 64 -7.07 13.06 -8.75
N ALA A 65 -7.91 12.64 -7.80
CA ALA A 65 -7.60 12.71 -6.37
C ALA A 65 -6.37 11.87 -5.99
N LEU A 66 -6.21 10.67 -6.58
CA LEU A 66 -5.03 9.83 -6.38
C LEU A 66 -3.76 10.47 -6.98
N ALA A 67 -3.87 11.07 -8.17
CA ALA A 67 -2.77 11.80 -8.79
C ALA A 67 -2.36 13.04 -7.96
N ASP A 68 -3.33 13.80 -7.46
CA ASP A 68 -3.11 14.95 -6.58
C ASP A 68 -2.46 14.54 -5.25
N PHE A 69 -2.86 13.39 -4.70
CA PHE A 69 -2.23 12.82 -3.49
C PHE A 69 -0.76 12.49 -3.73
N GLY A 70 -0.43 11.82 -4.84
CA GLY A 70 0.95 11.52 -5.22
C GLY A 70 1.79 12.78 -5.48
N ALA A 71 1.23 13.77 -6.20
CA ALA A 71 1.90 15.05 -6.47
C ALA A 71 2.19 15.82 -5.17
N ARG A 72 1.23 15.84 -4.23
CA ARG A 72 1.41 16.47 -2.91
C ARG A 72 2.52 15.75 -2.12
N PHE A 73 2.48 14.42 -2.05
CA PHE A 73 3.54 13.66 -1.38
C PHE A 73 4.93 14.00 -1.94
N THR A 74 5.08 14.03 -3.27
CA THR A 74 6.35 14.39 -3.92
C THR A 74 6.80 15.81 -3.58
N ALA A 75 5.88 16.78 -3.59
CA ALA A 75 6.18 18.16 -3.23
C ALA A 75 6.58 18.32 -1.76
N ASP A 76 5.85 17.67 -0.86
CA ASP A 76 6.11 17.68 0.59
C ASP A 76 7.45 17.01 0.92
N LEU A 77 7.77 15.91 0.23
CA LEU A 77 9.06 15.22 0.38
C LEU A 77 10.22 16.12 -0.07
N ALA A 78 10.07 16.83 -1.19
CA ALA A 78 11.06 17.78 -1.68
C ALA A 78 11.24 18.98 -0.72
N ALA A 79 10.15 19.40 -0.05
CA ALA A 79 10.19 20.45 0.98
C ALA A 79 10.74 19.95 2.32
N GLY A 80 10.82 18.65 2.55
CA GLY A 80 11.23 18.04 3.80
C GLY A 80 10.21 18.13 4.94
N ASP A 81 8.98 18.56 4.64
CA ASP A 81 7.88 18.71 5.61
C ASP A 81 6.51 18.66 4.89
N SER A 82 5.44 18.48 5.67
CA SER A 82 4.06 18.51 5.21
C SER A 82 3.14 19.16 6.23
N ASP A 83 2.09 19.82 5.77
CA ASP A 83 0.99 20.29 6.63
C ASP A 83 -0.16 19.27 6.71
N ASP A 84 -0.12 18.19 5.89
CA ASP A 84 -1.09 17.11 5.93
C ASP A 84 -0.88 16.23 7.17
N LEU A 85 -1.99 15.80 7.77
CA LEU A 85 -1.97 15.05 9.03
C LEU A 85 -1.40 13.62 8.89
N VAL A 86 -1.37 13.05 7.71
CA VAL A 86 -0.77 11.73 7.42
C VAL A 86 0.60 11.90 6.77
N LEU A 87 0.69 12.73 5.72
CA LEU A 87 1.92 12.87 4.94
C LEU A 87 3.11 13.40 5.74
N LYS A 88 2.88 14.22 6.78
CA LYS A 88 3.98 14.70 7.63
C LYS A 88 4.77 13.55 8.28
N ALA A 89 4.09 12.54 8.83
CA ALA A 89 4.75 11.35 9.39
C ALA A 89 5.41 10.49 8.31
N VAL A 90 4.80 10.43 7.12
CA VAL A 90 5.35 9.69 5.97
C VAL A 90 6.65 10.34 5.51
N VAL A 91 6.65 11.65 5.28
CA VAL A 91 7.85 12.41 4.87
C VAL A 91 8.98 12.25 5.88
N ASP A 92 8.71 12.43 7.20
CA ASP A 92 9.72 12.20 8.24
C ASP A 92 10.26 10.76 8.19
N THR A 93 9.39 9.77 7.98
CA THR A 93 9.78 8.37 7.89
C THR A 93 10.65 8.09 6.67
N VAL A 94 10.26 8.58 5.49
CA VAL A 94 11.03 8.40 4.24
C VAL A 94 12.41 9.01 4.36
N LEU A 95 12.51 10.25 4.83
CA LEU A 95 13.78 10.95 4.97
C LEU A 95 14.67 10.30 6.04
N ARG A 96 14.09 9.85 7.14
CA ARG A 96 14.81 9.24 8.26
C ARG A 96 15.45 7.90 7.92
N PHE A 97 14.79 7.10 7.10
CA PHE A 97 15.22 5.73 6.77
C PHE A 97 15.72 5.60 5.33
N ASP A 98 15.81 6.71 4.60
CA ASP A 98 16.23 6.74 3.19
C ASP A 98 15.44 5.71 2.34
N ILE A 99 14.11 5.72 2.50
CA ILE A 99 13.23 4.80 1.77
C ILE A 99 13.18 5.22 0.30
N ASP A 100 13.38 4.28 -0.60
CA ASP A 100 13.34 4.51 -2.04
C ASP A 100 11.95 5.03 -2.48
N VAL A 101 11.94 6.25 -2.99
CA VAL A 101 10.72 6.96 -3.41
C VAL A 101 10.03 6.24 -4.57
N GLU A 102 10.78 5.53 -5.41
CA GLU A 102 10.19 4.76 -6.51
C GLU A 102 9.22 3.68 -6.00
N CYS A 103 9.37 3.19 -4.79
CA CYS A 103 8.40 2.26 -4.20
C CYS A 103 7.01 2.89 -4.07
N PHE A 104 6.93 4.17 -3.72
CA PHE A 104 5.67 4.90 -3.62
C PHE A 104 5.04 5.13 -5.00
N ASP A 105 5.85 5.47 -6.01
CA ASP A 105 5.36 5.62 -7.38
C ASP A 105 4.81 4.31 -7.95
N ARG A 106 5.48 3.19 -7.68
CA ARG A 106 5.03 1.85 -8.08
C ARG A 106 3.73 1.49 -7.36
N PHE A 107 3.63 1.79 -6.06
CA PHE A 107 2.39 1.58 -5.30
C PHE A 107 1.23 2.39 -5.88
N LEU A 108 1.39 3.69 -6.13
CA LEU A 108 0.34 4.54 -6.68
C LEU A 108 -0.08 4.12 -8.09
N ARG A 109 0.86 3.60 -8.92
CA ARG A 109 0.51 3.00 -10.22
C ARG A 109 -0.43 1.80 -10.06
N SER A 110 -0.16 0.90 -9.11
CA SER A 110 -1.04 -0.24 -8.85
C SER A 110 -2.40 0.21 -8.30
N MET A 111 -2.45 1.23 -7.46
CA MET A 111 -3.72 1.83 -7.01
C MET A 111 -4.51 2.43 -8.18
N THR A 112 -3.82 3.01 -9.18
CA THR A 112 -4.47 3.48 -10.41
C THR A 112 -5.06 2.33 -11.23
N MET A 113 -4.41 1.15 -11.25
CA MET A 113 -4.94 -0.03 -11.92
C MET A 113 -6.26 -0.48 -11.27
N ASP A 114 -6.41 -0.42 -9.96
CA ASP A 114 -7.64 -0.78 -9.24
C ASP A 114 -8.86 0.07 -9.63
N LEU A 115 -8.64 1.24 -10.24
CA LEU A 115 -9.74 2.07 -10.75
C LEU A 115 -10.34 1.56 -12.05
N THR A 116 -9.59 0.78 -12.84
CA THR A 116 -9.97 0.42 -14.21
C THR A 116 -9.80 -1.05 -14.57
N VAL A 117 -8.96 -1.80 -13.86
CA VAL A 117 -8.71 -3.23 -14.12
C VAL A 117 -9.57 -4.05 -13.17
N ALA A 118 -10.52 -4.77 -13.74
CA ALA A 118 -11.42 -5.64 -12.98
C ALA A 118 -11.00 -7.11 -12.96
N THR A 119 -10.19 -7.55 -13.92
CA THR A 119 -9.76 -8.95 -14.07
C THR A 119 -8.34 -9.03 -14.63
N TYR A 120 -7.66 -10.12 -14.39
CA TYR A 120 -6.32 -10.42 -14.89
C TYR A 120 -6.38 -11.70 -15.75
N GLU A 121 -5.84 -11.66 -16.97
CA GLU A 121 -5.88 -12.80 -17.88
C GLU A 121 -4.88 -13.87 -17.44
N THR A 122 -3.65 -13.44 -17.11
CA THR A 122 -2.53 -14.32 -16.75
C THR A 122 -1.99 -14.02 -15.35
N PHE A 123 -1.23 -14.97 -14.81
CA PHE A 123 -0.50 -14.74 -13.55
C PHE A 123 0.55 -13.62 -13.69
N ASP A 124 1.16 -13.46 -14.86
CA ASP A 124 2.12 -12.37 -15.11
C ASP A 124 1.43 -11.00 -15.06
N ASP A 125 0.21 -10.87 -15.58
CA ASP A 125 -0.58 -9.63 -15.47
C ASP A 125 -0.89 -9.30 -14.00
N LEU A 126 -1.26 -10.31 -13.22
CA LEU A 126 -1.49 -10.15 -11.78
C LEU A 126 -0.18 -9.77 -11.06
N MET A 127 0.96 -10.36 -11.43
CA MET A 127 2.27 -10.03 -10.86
C MET A 127 2.66 -8.58 -11.13
N LEU A 128 2.30 -8.02 -12.29
CA LEU A 128 2.53 -6.61 -12.59
C LEU A 128 1.78 -5.69 -11.61
N TYR A 129 0.54 -6.03 -11.28
CA TYR A 129 -0.22 -5.34 -10.24
C TYR A 129 0.38 -5.55 -8.84
N MET A 130 0.71 -6.80 -8.47
CA MET A 130 1.25 -7.14 -7.15
C MET A 130 2.65 -6.58 -6.91
N ASP A 131 3.38 -6.24 -7.95
CA ASP A 131 4.66 -5.55 -7.81
C ASP A 131 4.50 -4.25 -7.01
N GLY A 132 3.52 -3.41 -7.36
CA GLY A 132 3.24 -2.16 -6.66
C GLY A 132 2.32 -2.31 -5.46
N SER A 133 1.27 -3.15 -5.52
CA SER A 133 0.32 -3.28 -4.40
C SER A 133 0.86 -4.09 -3.22
N ALA A 134 1.91 -4.89 -3.41
CA ALA A 134 2.38 -5.84 -2.40
C ALA A 134 3.92 -5.90 -2.26
N ALA A 135 4.65 -6.20 -3.35
CA ALA A 135 6.09 -6.41 -3.27
C ALA A 135 6.83 -5.16 -2.78
N VAL A 136 6.46 -3.97 -3.24
CA VAL A 136 7.06 -2.69 -2.78
C VAL A 136 6.80 -2.41 -1.31
N ILE A 137 5.70 -2.91 -0.72
CA ILE A 137 5.44 -2.77 0.71
C ILE A 137 6.54 -3.47 1.52
N GLY A 138 6.94 -4.67 1.09
CA GLY A 138 8.09 -5.37 1.64
C GLY A 138 9.38 -4.53 1.53
N GLU A 139 9.62 -3.92 0.36
CA GLU A 139 10.79 -3.07 0.14
C GLU A 139 10.80 -1.83 1.02
N MET A 140 9.68 -1.11 1.14
CA MET A 140 9.55 0.07 2.01
C MET A 140 9.76 -0.25 3.50
N MET A 141 9.42 -1.46 3.93
CA MET A 141 9.59 -1.90 5.31
C MET A 141 11.06 -2.19 5.66
N LEU A 142 11.89 -2.62 4.71
CA LEU A 142 13.25 -3.08 4.98
C LEU A 142 14.14 -2.03 5.67
N PRO A 143 14.21 -0.76 5.21
CA PRO A 143 15.03 0.26 5.88
C PRO A 143 14.61 0.47 7.35
N ILE A 144 13.29 0.39 7.64
CA ILE A 144 12.77 0.51 9.00
C ILE A 144 13.18 -0.70 9.86
N LEU A 145 13.21 -1.91 9.28
CA LEU A 145 13.57 -3.14 9.98
C LEU A 145 15.09 -3.29 10.18
N GLU A 146 15.90 -2.56 9.38
CA GLU A 146 17.37 -2.55 9.43
C GLU A 146 17.95 -3.99 9.41
N PRO A 147 17.74 -4.78 8.35
CA PRO A 147 18.39 -6.07 8.21
C PRO A 147 19.92 -5.89 8.09
N SER A 148 20.67 -6.92 8.43
CA SER A 148 22.15 -6.90 8.33
C SER A 148 22.66 -6.72 6.91
N ASP A 149 21.86 -7.08 5.89
CA ASP A 149 22.16 -6.91 4.47
C ASP A 149 20.83 -6.64 3.72
N LEU A 150 20.68 -5.39 3.24
CA LEU A 150 19.51 -4.96 2.48
C LEU A 150 19.38 -5.68 1.14
N GLY A 151 20.49 -5.95 0.45
CA GLY A 151 20.49 -6.63 -0.84
C GLY A 151 19.98 -8.06 -0.73
N LEU A 152 20.45 -8.79 0.28
CA LEU A 152 20.00 -10.16 0.55
C LEU A 152 18.57 -10.22 1.10
N ALA A 153 18.13 -9.18 1.82
CA ALA A 153 16.79 -9.14 2.41
C ALA A 153 15.69 -8.72 1.41
N ARG A 154 16.03 -7.98 0.35
CA ARG A 154 15.06 -7.43 -0.61
C ARG A 154 14.25 -8.51 -1.34
N PRO A 155 14.85 -9.54 -2.00
CA PRO A 155 14.06 -10.55 -2.69
C PRO A 155 13.04 -11.25 -1.76
N PRO A 156 13.41 -11.83 -0.62
CA PRO A 156 12.45 -12.49 0.26
C PRO A 156 11.39 -11.55 0.86
N ALA A 157 11.69 -10.25 1.04
CA ALA A 157 10.69 -9.29 1.49
C ALA A 157 9.63 -9.03 0.43
N ARG A 158 10.02 -8.93 -0.85
CA ARG A 158 9.11 -8.84 -1.99
C ARG A 158 8.23 -10.10 -2.10
N ASP A 159 8.84 -11.27 -2.04
CA ASP A 159 8.13 -12.55 -2.10
C ASP A 159 7.12 -12.68 -0.96
N LEU A 160 7.48 -12.25 0.25
CA LEU A 160 6.57 -12.24 1.39
C LEU A 160 5.39 -11.28 1.17
N GLY A 161 5.63 -10.10 0.61
CA GLY A 161 4.57 -9.16 0.22
C GLY A 161 3.58 -9.81 -0.75
N VAL A 162 4.09 -10.42 -1.83
CA VAL A 162 3.29 -11.15 -2.81
C VAL A 162 2.50 -12.28 -2.16
N ALA A 163 3.13 -13.09 -1.30
CA ALA A 163 2.46 -14.19 -0.61
C ALA A 163 1.31 -13.71 0.29
N PHE A 164 1.49 -12.60 1.01
CA PHE A 164 0.41 -12.00 1.80
C PHE A 164 -0.72 -11.50 0.91
N GLN A 165 -0.42 -10.89 -0.22
CA GLN A 165 -1.45 -10.38 -1.13
C GLN A 165 -2.25 -11.51 -1.77
N LEU A 166 -1.61 -12.57 -2.22
CA LEU A 166 -2.30 -13.79 -2.69
C LEU A 166 -3.21 -14.38 -1.61
N THR A 167 -2.76 -14.39 -0.36
CA THR A 167 -3.58 -14.84 0.77
C THR A 167 -4.80 -13.93 0.99
N ASN A 168 -4.64 -12.61 0.82
CA ASN A 168 -5.75 -11.66 0.89
C ASN A 168 -6.77 -11.93 -0.22
N PHE A 169 -6.35 -12.09 -1.47
CA PHE A 169 -7.25 -12.42 -2.58
C PHE A 169 -8.04 -13.71 -2.35
N LEU A 170 -7.39 -14.74 -1.78
CA LEU A 170 -8.09 -15.99 -1.45
C LEU A 170 -9.10 -15.82 -0.30
N ARG A 171 -8.79 -14.98 0.67
CA ARG A 171 -9.68 -14.69 1.80
C ARG A 171 -10.89 -13.86 1.36
N ASP A 172 -10.66 -12.89 0.50
CA ASP A 172 -11.61 -11.80 0.20
C ASP A 172 -12.38 -12.04 -1.12
N VAL A 173 -12.26 -13.23 -1.74
CA VAL A 173 -12.93 -13.59 -3.02
C VAL A 173 -14.40 -13.16 -3.09
N GLY A 174 -15.17 -13.37 -2.02
CA GLY A 174 -16.60 -13.00 -2.00
C GLY A 174 -16.80 -11.48 -2.02
N GLU A 175 -16.02 -10.74 -1.23
CA GLU A 175 -16.09 -9.29 -1.17
C GLU A 175 -15.60 -8.65 -2.48
N ASP A 176 -14.53 -9.18 -3.07
CA ASP A 176 -14.00 -8.71 -4.35
C ASP A 176 -15.00 -8.91 -5.48
N LEU A 177 -15.68 -10.05 -5.52
CA LEU A 177 -16.76 -10.33 -6.49
C LEU A 177 -17.93 -9.34 -6.34
N ASP A 178 -18.34 -9.02 -5.12
CA ASP A 178 -19.40 -8.04 -4.86
C ASP A 178 -19.00 -6.63 -5.34
N ARG A 179 -17.69 -6.33 -5.36
CA ARG A 179 -17.10 -5.10 -5.91
C ARG A 179 -16.86 -5.16 -7.41
N GLY A 180 -17.15 -6.31 -8.06
CA GLY A 180 -16.91 -6.54 -9.49
C GLY A 180 -15.44 -6.77 -9.86
N ARG A 181 -14.61 -7.19 -8.90
CA ARG A 181 -13.18 -7.46 -9.11
C ARG A 181 -12.89 -8.95 -9.00
N VAL A 182 -12.01 -9.46 -9.87
CA VAL A 182 -11.52 -10.84 -9.84
C VAL A 182 -10.00 -10.82 -10.00
N TYR A 183 -9.29 -10.95 -8.87
CA TYR A 183 -7.83 -10.93 -8.87
C TYR A 183 -7.20 -12.25 -9.32
N LEU A 184 -7.86 -13.40 -9.04
CA LEU A 184 -7.33 -14.68 -9.50
C LEU A 184 -7.32 -14.73 -11.03
N PRO A 185 -6.16 -15.10 -11.67
CA PRO A 185 -6.04 -15.10 -13.12
C PRO A 185 -7.10 -15.94 -13.81
N GLN A 186 -7.58 -15.48 -14.95
CA GLN A 186 -8.61 -16.19 -15.70
C GLN A 186 -8.11 -17.55 -16.19
N GLU A 187 -6.81 -17.66 -16.53
CA GLU A 187 -6.18 -18.92 -16.94
C GLU A 187 -6.19 -20.00 -15.85
N ASP A 188 -6.16 -19.60 -14.57
CA ASP A 188 -6.15 -20.51 -13.42
C ASP A 188 -7.54 -20.90 -12.91
N GLN A 189 -8.61 -20.31 -13.46
CA GLN A 189 -9.97 -20.60 -13.05
C GLN A 189 -10.47 -21.92 -13.65
N ILE A 190 -10.46 -22.99 -12.85
CA ILE A 190 -10.96 -24.30 -13.24
C ILE A 190 -12.48 -24.23 -13.43
N GLY A 191 -12.98 -24.57 -14.63
CA GLY A 191 -14.42 -24.72 -14.91
C GLY A 191 -14.96 -23.83 -16.03
N ARG A 192 -14.19 -22.88 -16.57
CA ARG A 192 -14.60 -22.13 -17.78
C ARG A 192 -14.40 -22.89 -19.10
N ALA A 193 -13.67 -23.99 -19.09
CA ALA A 193 -13.31 -24.75 -20.29
C ALA A 193 -14.44 -25.65 -20.85
N HIS A 194 -15.64 -25.67 -20.26
CA HIS A 194 -16.69 -26.61 -20.63
C HIS A 194 -18.10 -25.98 -20.66
N VAL A 195 -18.24 -24.73 -21.06
CA VAL A 195 -19.56 -24.18 -21.41
C VAL A 195 -19.53 -23.67 -22.85
#